data_e1cd66dc1c41a4657a461ba10ad10660
#
_entry.id   e1cd66dc1c41a4657a461ba10ad10660
#
_cell.length_a   1.000
_cell.length_b   1.000
_cell.length_c   1.000
_cell.angle_alpha   90.00
_cell.angle_beta   90.00
_cell.angle_gamma   90.00
#
_symmetry.space_group_name_H-M   'P 1'
#
loop_
_entity.id
_entity.type
_entity.pdbx_description
1 polymer ?
#
loop_
_entity_poly.entity_id
_entity_poly.type
_entity_poly.pdbx_seq_one_letter_code
_entity_poly.pdbx_strand_id
1 'polypeptide(L)'
;MNHHPNFHHYHRSRRRRAKDATWTAYDPYWLEAERAYSDHCDRFRNNATTPRIIQYPCRRGFLMPVTAAEVRATTSLVPAEFLRGLQAIFLLAGTRKQLKGACGDLFSYGFYWADCVFLHPFPLQLLCSIYSHAPKPSDLLDYARVGAEITTESAGTVVRFDRRSLKKLYLQDVLIHEIGHHADRANLGHPKENEAYARWFATEYGFRCAG
;
A
#
# COMPACT_ATOMS: atom_id res chain seq x y z
N MET A 1 -14.36 -13.93 -21.49
CA MET A 1 -13.76 -12.62 -21.75
C MET A 1 -13.09 -12.18 -20.46
N ASN A 2 -11.76 -12.33 -20.37
CA ASN A 2 -11.02 -11.99 -19.16
C ASN A 2 -10.78 -10.49 -19.13
N HIS A 3 -11.63 -9.76 -18.39
CA HIS A 3 -11.32 -8.38 -18.04
C HIS A 3 -10.18 -8.39 -17.02
N HIS A 4 -8.94 -8.16 -17.47
CA HIS A 4 -7.86 -7.77 -16.58
C HIS A 4 -8.15 -6.35 -16.09
N PRO A 5 -8.40 -6.13 -14.81
CA PRO A 5 -8.61 -4.79 -14.28
C PRO A 5 -7.31 -3.99 -14.37
N ASN A 6 -7.42 -2.73 -14.80
CA ASN A 6 -6.32 -1.76 -14.77
C ASN A 6 -5.94 -1.48 -13.31
N PHE A 7 -4.78 -1.97 -12.89
CA PHE A 7 -4.28 -1.80 -11.54
C PHE A 7 -3.59 -0.47 -11.37
N HIS A 8 -4.10 0.33 -10.46
CA HIS A 8 -3.40 1.49 -9.94
C HIS A 8 -2.65 1.06 -8.68
N HIS A 9 -1.35 0.87 -8.85
CA HIS A 9 -0.47 0.59 -7.74
C HIS A 9 -0.05 1.90 -7.08
N TYR A 10 0.01 1.91 -5.76
CA TYR A 10 0.80 2.85 -5.00
C TYR A 10 2.30 2.62 -5.32
N HIS A 11 2.68 2.92 -6.56
CA HIS A 11 4.03 2.88 -7.07
C HIS A 11 4.54 4.30 -7.22
N ARG A 12 5.23 4.76 -6.22
CA ARG A 12 5.85 6.08 -6.22
C ARG A 12 6.91 6.29 -7.31
N SER A 13 7.39 5.27 -8.02
CA SER A 13 8.56 5.44 -8.91
C SER A 13 8.51 4.84 -10.32
N ARG A 14 7.51 4.08 -10.73
CA ARG A 14 7.54 3.36 -12.03
C ARG A 14 7.13 4.12 -13.28
N ARG A 15 6.84 5.44 -13.24
CA ARG A 15 6.31 6.17 -14.41
C ARG A 15 7.25 6.35 -15.62
N ARG A 16 8.54 6.00 -15.57
CA ARG A 16 9.45 6.21 -16.71
C ARG A 16 9.63 5.03 -17.68
N ARG A 17 9.10 3.84 -17.40
CA ARG A 17 9.20 2.68 -18.32
C ARG A 17 7.88 2.03 -18.71
N ALA A 18 6.74 2.60 -18.35
CA ALA A 18 5.43 1.97 -18.54
C ALA A 18 4.74 2.37 -19.86
N LYS A 19 5.48 2.57 -20.98
CA LYS A 19 4.80 2.64 -22.27
C LYS A 19 4.41 1.27 -22.83
N ASP A 20 5.02 0.15 -22.34
CA ASP A 20 4.77 -1.20 -22.84
C ASP A 20 4.78 -2.31 -21.78
N ALA A 21 4.63 -2.00 -20.49
CA ALA A 21 4.60 -3.02 -19.47
C ALA A 21 3.17 -3.56 -19.31
N THR A 22 2.80 -4.54 -20.12
CA THR A 22 1.84 -5.57 -19.70
C THR A 22 2.37 -6.14 -18.39
N TRP A 23 1.61 -5.95 -17.30
CA TRP A 23 1.88 -6.59 -16.01
C TRP A 23 1.89 -8.09 -16.25
N THR A 24 3.10 -8.65 -16.30
CA THR A 24 3.25 -10.06 -16.58
C THR A 24 2.83 -10.83 -15.33
N ALA A 25 2.28 -12.02 -15.54
CA ALA A 25 1.94 -13.02 -14.52
C ALA A 25 3.12 -13.43 -13.60
N TYR A 26 4.18 -12.63 -13.55
CA TYR A 26 5.42 -12.80 -12.80
C TYR A 26 5.71 -11.70 -11.77
N ASP A 27 4.82 -10.70 -11.59
CA ASP A 27 5.00 -9.71 -10.53
C ASP A 27 4.85 -10.41 -9.16
N PRO A 28 5.92 -10.45 -8.33
CA PRO A 28 5.89 -11.19 -7.07
C PRO A 28 4.91 -10.61 -6.04
N TYR A 29 4.57 -9.31 -6.14
CA TYR A 29 3.60 -8.65 -5.27
C TYR A 29 2.18 -9.09 -5.65
N TRP A 30 1.89 -9.12 -6.95
CA TRP A 30 0.62 -9.56 -7.47
C TRP A 30 0.33 -11.04 -7.16
N LEU A 31 1.26 -11.94 -7.45
CA LEU A 31 1.08 -13.38 -7.24
C LEU A 31 0.82 -13.75 -5.78
N GLU A 32 1.41 -13.02 -4.82
CA GLU A 32 1.13 -13.26 -3.41
C GLU A 32 -0.29 -12.83 -3.05
N ALA A 33 -0.72 -11.66 -3.51
CA ALA A 33 -2.07 -11.14 -3.26
C ALA A 33 -3.16 -11.99 -3.92
N GLU A 34 -2.94 -12.44 -5.16
CA GLU A 34 -3.86 -13.32 -5.89
C GLU A 34 -4.09 -14.63 -5.14
N ARG A 35 -3.03 -15.24 -4.60
CA ARG A 35 -3.14 -16.44 -3.75
C ARG A 35 -3.93 -16.16 -2.49
N ALA A 36 -3.57 -15.09 -1.78
CA ALA A 36 -4.26 -14.70 -0.55
C ALA A 36 -5.76 -14.44 -0.81
N TYR A 37 -6.10 -13.79 -1.92
CA TYR A 37 -7.48 -13.60 -2.34
C TYR A 37 -8.19 -14.92 -2.61
N SER A 38 -7.58 -15.80 -3.42
CA SER A 38 -8.15 -17.10 -3.79
C SER A 38 -8.44 -18.01 -2.59
N ASP A 39 -7.58 -17.95 -1.56
CA ASP A 39 -7.76 -18.72 -0.32
C ASP A 39 -8.98 -18.28 0.51
N HIS A 40 -9.55 -17.10 0.21
CA HIS A 40 -10.59 -16.48 1.04
C HIS A 40 -11.83 -15.99 0.28
N CYS A 41 -11.78 -15.86 -1.05
CA CYS A 41 -12.83 -15.21 -1.84
C CYS A 41 -14.22 -15.86 -1.68
N ASP A 42 -14.31 -17.17 -1.47
CA ASP A 42 -15.58 -17.88 -1.24
C ASP A 42 -16.32 -17.43 0.03
N ARG A 43 -15.62 -16.74 0.92
CA ARG A 43 -16.15 -16.24 2.20
C ARG A 43 -16.54 -14.77 2.15
N PHE A 44 -16.39 -14.13 1.00
CA PHE A 44 -16.74 -12.71 0.83
C PHE A 44 -18.23 -12.55 0.58
N ARG A 45 -18.80 -11.45 1.05
CA ARG A 45 -20.24 -11.14 0.95
C ARG A 45 -20.43 -9.81 0.26
N ASN A 46 -21.34 -9.75 -0.70
CA ASN A 46 -21.60 -8.54 -1.51
C ASN A 46 -21.98 -7.28 -0.70
N ASN A 47 -22.43 -7.43 0.55
CA ASN A 47 -22.86 -6.31 1.41
C ASN A 47 -22.03 -6.23 2.70
N ALA A 48 -20.72 -6.49 2.63
CA ALA A 48 -19.86 -6.29 3.78
C ALA A 48 -19.91 -4.82 4.25
N THR A 49 -20.18 -4.62 5.54
CA THR A 49 -20.17 -3.28 6.17
C THR A 49 -18.86 -3.01 6.91
N THR A 50 -18.12 -4.07 7.21
CA THR A 50 -16.83 -4.01 7.91
C THR A 50 -15.89 -5.01 7.25
N PRO A 51 -14.70 -4.59 6.79
CA PRO A 51 -13.76 -5.48 6.15
C PRO A 51 -13.20 -6.52 7.14
N ARG A 52 -12.97 -7.73 6.64
CA ARG A 52 -12.23 -8.75 7.40
C ARG A 52 -10.76 -8.41 7.38
N ILE A 53 -10.07 -8.57 8.51
CA ILE A 53 -8.62 -8.39 8.57
C ILE A 53 -7.98 -9.75 8.65
N ILE A 54 -7.17 -10.07 7.63
CA ILE A 54 -6.53 -11.37 7.45
C ILE A 54 -5.03 -11.14 7.50
N GLN A 55 -4.37 -11.73 8.51
CA GLN A 55 -2.95 -11.56 8.73
C GLN A 55 -2.19 -12.86 8.53
N TYR A 56 -1.19 -12.82 7.68
CA TYR A 56 -0.24 -13.90 7.50
C TYR A 56 1.04 -13.67 8.32
N PRO A 57 1.69 -14.72 8.82
CA PRO A 57 2.96 -14.58 9.52
C PRO A 57 4.05 -14.09 8.57
N CYS A 58 4.76 -13.02 8.96
CA CYS A 58 5.85 -12.47 8.18
C CYS A 58 6.96 -13.49 7.93
N ARG A 59 7.45 -13.53 6.71
CA ARG A 59 8.65 -14.27 6.36
C ARG A 59 9.90 -13.58 6.92
N ARG A 60 10.93 -14.39 7.24
CA ARG A 60 12.25 -13.88 7.67
C ARG A 60 12.77 -12.83 6.67
N GLY A 61 13.27 -11.71 7.16
CA GLY A 61 13.77 -10.58 6.38
C GLY A 61 12.73 -9.49 6.13
N PHE A 62 11.48 -9.71 6.60
CA PHE A 62 10.42 -8.72 6.56
C PHE A 62 9.93 -8.33 7.95
N LEU A 63 9.29 -7.18 8.01
CA LEU A 63 8.56 -6.66 9.16
C LEU A 63 7.17 -6.22 8.68
N MET A 64 6.09 -6.72 9.28
CA MET A 64 4.77 -6.09 9.18
C MET A 64 4.73 -4.99 10.24
N PRO A 65 4.71 -3.69 9.85
CA PRO A 65 4.82 -2.60 10.82
C PRO A 65 3.57 -2.42 11.69
N VAL A 66 2.48 -3.06 11.29
CA VAL A 66 1.14 -2.92 11.87
C VAL A 66 0.56 -4.27 12.26
N THR A 67 -0.30 -4.28 13.26
CA THR A 67 -1.07 -5.46 13.69
C THR A 67 -2.50 -5.40 13.15
N ALA A 68 -3.19 -6.54 13.12
CA ALA A 68 -4.60 -6.60 12.76
C ALA A 68 -5.49 -5.72 13.68
N ALA A 69 -5.12 -5.58 14.97
CA ALA A 69 -5.82 -4.73 15.91
C ALA A 69 -5.67 -3.24 15.57
N GLU A 70 -4.45 -2.79 15.21
CA GLU A 70 -4.17 -1.41 14.82
C GLU A 70 -4.85 -1.07 13.49
N VAL A 71 -4.82 -1.98 12.51
CA VAL A 71 -5.54 -1.81 11.24
C VAL A 71 -7.04 -1.66 11.50
N ARG A 72 -7.63 -2.49 12.37
CA ARG A 72 -9.05 -2.40 12.73
C ARG A 72 -9.37 -1.06 13.39
N ALA A 73 -8.55 -0.62 14.34
CA ALA A 73 -8.73 0.65 15.03
C ALA A 73 -8.66 1.83 14.04
N THR A 74 -7.67 1.85 13.13
CA THR A 74 -7.55 2.90 12.11
C THR A 74 -8.74 2.87 11.13
N THR A 75 -9.13 1.69 10.66
CA THR A 75 -10.27 1.55 9.74
C THR A 75 -11.57 2.01 10.38
N SER A 76 -11.76 1.84 11.69
CA SER A 76 -12.98 2.30 12.40
C SER A 76 -13.11 3.82 12.49
N LEU A 77 -12.06 4.58 12.20
CA LEU A 77 -12.09 6.05 12.10
C LEU A 77 -12.62 6.54 10.73
N VAL A 78 -12.63 5.67 9.73
CA VAL A 78 -13.16 5.97 8.40
C VAL A 78 -14.68 5.85 8.44
N PRO A 79 -15.45 6.82 7.91
CA PRO A 79 -16.90 6.74 7.83
C PRO A 79 -17.37 5.46 7.12
N ALA A 80 -18.41 4.82 7.68
CA ALA A 80 -18.85 3.48 7.27
C ALA A 80 -19.31 3.40 5.80
N GLU A 81 -19.79 4.51 5.24
CA GLU A 81 -20.18 4.60 3.84
C GLU A 81 -19.03 4.34 2.88
N PHE A 82 -17.80 4.75 3.23
CA PHE A 82 -16.60 4.51 2.41
C PHE A 82 -16.06 3.09 2.53
N LEU A 83 -16.46 2.36 3.57
CA LEU A 83 -16.05 0.97 3.77
C LEU A 83 -17.04 -0.04 3.18
N ARG A 84 -18.23 0.43 2.76
CA ARG A 84 -19.28 -0.46 2.26
C ARG A 84 -18.83 -1.25 1.04
N GLY A 85 -18.83 -2.58 1.16
CA GLY A 85 -18.41 -3.51 0.13
C GLY A 85 -16.92 -3.81 0.12
N LEU A 86 -16.09 -3.16 0.96
CA LEU A 86 -14.70 -3.57 1.17
C LEU A 86 -14.71 -4.93 1.90
N GLN A 87 -14.20 -5.97 1.23
CA GLN A 87 -14.32 -7.36 1.68
C GLN A 87 -13.27 -7.70 2.74
N ALA A 88 -12.02 -7.34 2.47
CA ALA A 88 -10.91 -7.69 3.34
C ALA A 88 -9.74 -6.70 3.24
N ILE A 89 -8.94 -6.69 4.31
CA ILE A 89 -7.61 -6.07 4.36
C ILE A 89 -6.63 -7.19 4.69
N PHE A 90 -5.72 -7.48 3.78
CA PHE A 90 -4.72 -8.52 3.91
C PHE A 90 -3.40 -7.92 4.40
N LEU A 91 -2.85 -8.48 5.48
CA LEU A 91 -1.47 -8.26 5.91
C LEU A 91 -0.65 -9.44 5.41
N LEU A 92 0.10 -9.26 4.33
CA LEU A 92 0.76 -10.32 3.60
C LEU A 92 2.06 -10.80 4.27
N ALA A 93 2.54 -11.98 3.90
CA ALA A 93 3.72 -12.59 4.51
C ALA A 93 5.05 -12.10 3.93
N GLY A 94 5.03 -11.69 2.65
CA GLY A 94 6.21 -11.42 1.85
C GLY A 94 6.79 -12.66 1.17
N THR A 95 7.48 -12.47 0.06
CA THR A 95 8.10 -13.54 -0.72
C THR A 95 9.60 -13.36 -0.87
N ARG A 96 10.33 -14.46 -1.14
CA ARG A 96 11.77 -14.37 -1.42
C ARG A 96 12.09 -13.53 -2.66
N LYS A 97 11.20 -13.51 -3.66
CA LYS A 97 11.37 -12.70 -4.87
C LYS A 97 11.26 -11.20 -4.54
N GLN A 98 10.27 -10.82 -3.72
CA GLN A 98 10.12 -9.46 -3.24
C GLN A 98 11.37 -9.01 -2.47
N LEU A 99 11.88 -9.85 -1.57
CA LEU A 99 13.07 -9.53 -0.78
C LEU A 99 14.33 -9.33 -1.65
N LYS A 100 14.52 -10.18 -2.66
CA LYS A 100 15.65 -10.07 -3.59
C LYS A 100 15.55 -8.85 -4.52
N GLY A 101 14.34 -8.48 -4.91
CA GLY A 101 14.09 -7.34 -5.80
C GLY A 101 13.80 -6.04 -5.06
N ALA A 102 13.80 -6.05 -3.72
CA ALA A 102 13.47 -4.87 -2.94
C ALA A 102 14.59 -3.84 -3.03
N CYS A 103 14.25 -2.71 -3.64
CA CYS A 103 15.02 -1.47 -3.57
C CYS A 103 14.02 -0.33 -3.38
N GLY A 104 14.45 0.80 -2.81
CA GLY A 104 13.56 1.89 -2.43
C GLY A 104 12.59 2.33 -3.52
N ASP A 105 13.06 2.37 -4.76
CA ASP A 105 12.25 2.83 -5.92
C ASP A 105 11.26 1.78 -6.46
N LEU A 106 11.40 0.52 -6.09
CA LEU A 106 10.63 -0.60 -6.64
C LEU A 106 9.75 -1.31 -5.62
N PHE A 107 9.78 -0.86 -4.36
CA PHE A 107 8.98 -1.48 -3.32
C PHE A 107 7.53 -0.98 -3.36
N SER A 108 6.57 -1.93 -3.34
CA SER A 108 5.13 -1.65 -3.20
C SER A 108 4.72 -1.87 -1.75
N TYR A 109 4.22 -0.83 -1.10
CA TYR A 109 3.71 -0.90 0.28
C TYR A 109 2.36 -1.61 0.36
N GLY A 110 1.51 -1.40 -0.65
CA GLY A 110 0.18 -1.97 -0.73
C GLY A 110 -0.50 -1.63 -2.04
N PHE A 111 -1.69 -2.16 -2.23
CA PHE A 111 -2.59 -1.81 -3.34
C PHE A 111 -4.02 -2.26 -3.07
N TYR A 112 -4.97 -1.63 -3.77
CA TYR A 112 -6.38 -2.02 -3.81
C TYR A 112 -6.69 -2.88 -5.04
N TRP A 113 -7.39 -4.01 -4.84
CA TRP A 113 -7.90 -4.86 -5.91
C TRP A 113 -9.03 -5.77 -5.44
N ALA A 114 -10.01 -6.02 -6.31
CA ALA A 114 -11.13 -6.96 -6.08
C ALA A 114 -11.85 -6.71 -4.74
N ASP A 115 -12.14 -5.44 -4.45
CA ASP A 115 -12.73 -4.99 -3.19
C ASP A 115 -11.93 -5.38 -1.95
N CYS A 116 -10.62 -5.53 -2.09
CA CYS A 116 -9.70 -5.83 -1.00
C CYS A 116 -8.50 -4.88 -1.03
N VAL A 117 -7.97 -4.60 0.16
CA VAL A 117 -6.68 -3.91 0.34
C VAL A 117 -5.61 -4.95 0.69
N PHE A 118 -4.47 -4.86 0.04
CA PHE A 118 -3.32 -5.74 0.29
C PHE A 118 -2.15 -4.91 0.79
N LEU A 119 -1.65 -5.19 1.99
CA LEU A 119 -0.49 -4.54 2.58
C LEU A 119 0.68 -5.52 2.57
N HIS A 120 1.76 -5.14 1.89
CA HIS A 120 3.00 -5.94 1.86
C HIS A 120 3.83 -5.68 3.10
N PRO A 121 4.49 -6.71 3.67
CA PRO A 121 5.41 -6.49 4.77
C PRO A 121 6.66 -5.76 4.27
N PHE A 122 7.21 -4.91 5.11
CA PHE A 122 8.34 -4.06 4.78
C PHE A 122 9.67 -4.83 4.86
N PRO A 123 10.52 -4.84 3.82
CA PRO A 123 11.83 -5.47 3.87
C PRO A 123 12.76 -4.75 4.86
N LEU A 124 13.34 -5.48 5.79
CA LEU A 124 14.24 -4.90 6.82
C LEU A 124 15.42 -4.13 6.22
N GLN A 125 15.90 -4.55 5.05
CA GLN A 125 16.98 -3.87 4.33
C GLN A 125 16.61 -2.47 3.85
N LEU A 126 15.33 -2.12 3.78
CA LEU A 126 14.85 -0.80 3.34
C LEU A 126 14.59 0.16 4.51
N LEU A 127 14.86 -0.23 5.76
CA LEU A 127 14.78 0.70 6.90
C LEU A 127 15.71 1.90 6.74
N CYS A 128 16.79 1.74 5.97
CA CYS A 128 17.65 2.81 5.49
C CYS A 128 17.79 2.65 3.97
N SER A 129 17.15 3.52 3.20
CA SER A 129 17.17 3.50 1.73
C SER A 129 17.97 4.66 1.19
N ILE A 130 18.87 4.37 0.24
CA ILE A 130 19.65 5.38 -0.48
C ILE A 130 19.10 5.49 -1.89
N TYR A 131 18.67 6.68 -2.27
CA TYR A 131 18.13 7.01 -3.59
C TYR A 131 19.20 7.77 -4.38
N SER A 132 19.73 7.19 -5.43
CA SER A 132 20.70 7.85 -6.33
C SER A 132 20.10 9.07 -7.06
N HIS A 133 18.78 9.05 -7.24
CA HIS A 133 18.00 10.19 -7.73
C HIS A 133 17.01 10.57 -6.63
N ALA A 134 16.90 11.85 -6.33
CA ALA A 134 15.98 12.31 -5.30
C ALA A 134 14.55 11.76 -5.56
N PRO A 135 13.89 11.21 -4.55
CA PRO A 135 12.47 10.88 -4.64
C PRO A 135 11.66 12.11 -5.06
N LYS A 136 10.46 11.89 -5.58
CA LYS A 136 9.60 13.03 -5.93
C LYS A 136 9.32 13.90 -4.71
N PRO A 137 9.17 15.23 -4.88
CA PRO A 137 8.82 16.11 -3.77
C PRO A 137 7.60 15.65 -2.97
N SER A 138 6.58 15.09 -3.65
CA SER A 138 5.40 14.51 -2.99
C SER A 138 5.77 13.38 -2.03
N ASP A 139 6.67 12.49 -2.46
CA ASP A 139 7.07 11.33 -1.67
C ASP A 139 7.91 11.73 -0.46
N LEU A 140 8.79 12.74 -0.65
CA LEU A 140 9.56 13.33 0.46
C LEU A 140 8.66 13.99 1.50
N LEU A 141 7.59 14.68 1.05
CA LEU A 141 6.61 15.27 1.95
C LEU A 141 5.87 14.21 2.77
N ASP A 142 5.47 13.11 2.14
CA ASP A 142 4.78 12.03 2.83
C ASP A 142 5.71 11.32 3.83
N TYR A 143 6.98 11.09 3.47
CA TYR A 143 7.97 10.54 4.40
C TYR A 143 8.23 11.47 5.58
N ALA A 144 8.39 12.78 5.32
CA ALA A 144 8.54 13.78 6.38
C ALA A 144 7.32 13.84 7.30
N ARG A 145 6.10 13.76 6.73
CA ARG A 145 4.84 13.81 7.49
C ARG A 145 4.71 12.66 8.48
N VAL A 146 5.19 11.47 8.13
CA VAL A 146 5.20 10.33 9.05
C VAL A 146 6.38 10.35 10.02
N GLY A 147 7.33 11.27 9.85
CA GLY A 147 8.49 11.44 10.73
C GLY A 147 9.67 10.55 10.34
N ALA A 148 9.81 10.17 9.07
CA ALA A 148 11.04 9.57 8.57
C ALA A 148 12.17 10.62 8.55
N GLU A 149 13.38 10.19 8.86
CA GLU A 149 14.57 11.02 8.73
C GLU A 149 14.99 11.07 7.25
N ILE A 150 15.15 12.28 6.71
CA ILE A 150 15.55 12.50 5.33
C ILE A 150 16.82 13.35 5.34
N THR A 151 17.91 12.82 4.79
CA THR A 151 19.19 13.51 4.68
C THR A 151 19.70 13.47 3.23
N THR A 152 20.48 14.49 2.85
CA THR A 152 21.21 14.48 1.57
C THR A 152 22.67 14.20 1.87
N GLU A 153 23.18 13.13 1.29
CA GLU A 153 24.55 12.67 1.44
C GLU A 153 25.24 12.66 0.06
N SER A 154 26.56 12.44 0.02
CA SER A 154 27.30 12.35 -1.24
C SER A 154 26.81 11.21 -2.15
N ALA A 155 26.24 10.15 -1.57
CA ALA A 155 25.67 9.02 -2.29
C ALA A 155 24.23 9.27 -2.80
N GLY A 156 23.58 10.36 -2.40
CA GLY A 156 22.22 10.69 -2.78
C GLY A 156 21.32 11.05 -1.59
N THR A 157 20.02 10.98 -1.80
CA THR A 157 19.03 11.17 -0.75
C THR A 157 18.87 9.90 0.08
N VAL A 158 19.07 10.02 1.38
CA VAL A 158 18.89 8.91 2.33
C VAL A 158 17.58 9.09 3.09
N VAL A 159 16.77 8.05 3.12
CA VAL A 159 15.52 8.00 3.89
C VAL A 159 15.64 6.89 4.93
N ARG A 160 15.48 7.23 6.20
CA ARG A 160 15.51 6.28 7.32
C ARG A 160 14.16 6.22 8.01
N PHE A 161 13.66 5.01 8.18
CA PHE A 161 12.46 4.75 8.95
C PHE A 161 12.81 4.10 10.28
N ASP A 162 12.22 4.59 11.34
CA ASP A 162 12.08 3.86 12.60
C ASP A 162 10.75 3.10 12.64
N ARG A 163 10.50 2.35 13.71
CA ARG A 163 9.25 1.59 13.86
C ARG A 163 8.02 2.49 13.93
N ARG A 164 8.16 3.68 14.49
CA ARG A 164 7.04 4.62 14.67
C ARG A 164 6.66 5.28 13.36
N SER A 165 7.63 5.81 12.63
CA SER A 165 7.43 6.44 11.34
C SER A 165 6.91 5.44 10.30
N LEU A 166 7.45 4.20 10.32
CA LEU A 166 6.98 3.15 9.43
C LEU A 166 5.54 2.71 9.74
N LYS A 167 5.18 2.59 11.03
CA LYS A 167 3.80 2.31 11.43
C LYS A 167 2.84 3.40 10.97
N LYS A 168 3.20 4.67 11.15
CA LYS A 168 2.41 5.80 10.65
C LYS A 168 2.25 5.76 9.14
N LEU A 169 3.32 5.48 8.39
CA LEU A 169 3.25 5.34 6.95
C LEU A 169 2.19 4.29 6.55
N TYR A 170 2.21 3.13 7.19
CA TYR A 170 1.26 2.05 6.86
C TYR A 170 -0.17 2.35 7.26
N LEU A 171 -0.42 2.96 8.42
CA LEU A 171 -1.77 3.20 8.91
C LEU A 171 -2.38 4.48 8.31
N GLN A 172 -1.62 5.58 8.32
CA GLN A 172 -2.16 6.90 8.00
C GLN A 172 -2.05 7.25 6.51
N ASP A 173 -1.07 6.69 5.81
CA ASP A 173 -0.87 6.95 4.38
C ASP A 173 -1.33 5.75 3.55
N VAL A 174 -0.61 4.62 3.60
CA VAL A 174 -0.85 3.49 2.69
C VAL A 174 -2.25 2.90 2.85
N LEU A 175 -2.64 2.49 4.05
CA LEU A 175 -3.96 1.86 4.30
C LEU A 175 -5.11 2.77 3.89
N ILE A 176 -5.07 4.02 4.32
CA ILE A 176 -6.16 4.98 4.04
C ILE A 176 -6.17 5.38 2.57
N HIS A 177 -5.02 5.49 1.92
CA HIS A 177 -4.92 5.69 0.48
C HIS A 177 -5.60 4.57 -0.32
N GLU A 178 -5.32 3.31 0.03
CA GLU A 178 -5.91 2.15 -0.65
C GLU A 178 -7.43 2.04 -0.37
N ILE A 179 -7.89 2.44 0.81
CA ILE A 179 -9.33 2.62 1.09
C ILE A 179 -9.90 3.76 0.23
N GLY A 180 -9.15 4.81 -0.03
CA GLY A 180 -9.53 5.88 -0.94
C GLY A 180 -9.82 5.39 -2.35
N HIS A 181 -9.00 4.48 -2.89
CA HIS A 181 -9.29 3.83 -4.18
C HIS A 181 -10.60 3.03 -4.15
N HIS A 182 -10.87 2.33 -3.03
CA HIS A 182 -12.14 1.65 -2.85
C HIS A 182 -13.33 2.62 -2.78
N ALA A 183 -13.21 3.72 -2.08
CA ALA A 183 -14.25 4.74 -1.95
C ALA A 183 -14.56 5.42 -3.30
N ASP A 184 -13.56 5.58 -4.16
CA ASP A 184 -13.67 6.24 -5.47
C ASP A 184 -13.84 5.25 -6.64
N ARG A 185 -14.67 4.21 -6.45
CA ARG A 185 -14.88 3.18 -7.48
C ARG A 185 -15.36 3.72 -8.82
N ALA A 186 -16.09 4.83 -8.82
CA ALA A 186 -16.59 5.46 -10.04
C ALA A 186 -15.45 5.90 -10.97
N ASN A 187 -14.29 6.25 -10.42
CA ASN A 187 -13.13 6.75 -11.15
C ASN A 187 -12.01 5.69 -11.36
N LEU A 188 -12.27 4.41 -11.10
CA LEU A 188 -11.26 3.34 -11.32
C LEU A 188 -10.78 3.27 -12.77
N GLY A 189 -11.60 3.68 -13.75
CA GLY A 189 -11.22 3.83 -15.15
C GLY A 189 -10.44 5.10 -15.48
N HIS A 190 -10.31 6.03 -14.53
CA HIS A 190 -9.66 7.34 -14.67
C HIS A 190 -8.47 7.45 -13.71
N PRO A 191 -7.30 6.92 -14.08
CA PRO A 191 -6.18 6.73 -13.15
C PRO A 191 -5.70 7.97 -12.42
N LYS A 192 -5.70 9.12 -13.09
CA LYS A 192 -5.20 10.37 -12.48
C LYS A 192 -6.16 10.92 -11.43
N GLU A 193 -7.44 10.89 -11.74
CA GLU A 193 -8.53 11.36 -10.88
C GLU A 193 -8.65 10.47 -9.65
N ASN A 194 -8.63 9.16 -9.84
CA ASN A 194 -8.68 8.17 -8.77
C ASN A 194 -7.46 8.27 -7.83
N GLU A 195 -6.26 8.44 -8.38
CA GLU A 195 -5.03 8.64 -7.60
C GLU A 195 -5.05 9.96 -6.81
N ALA A 196 -5.59 11.03 -7.41
CA ALA A 196 -5.73 12.32 -6.74
C ALA A 196 -6.73 12.24 -5.57
N TYR A 197 -7.84 11.53 -5.78
CA TYR A 197 -8.83 11.27 -4.73
C TYR A 197 -8.25 10.45 -3.59
N ALA A 198 -7.54 9.34 -3.88
CA ALA A 198 -6.95 8.49 -2.86
C ALA A 198 -5.93 9.25 -1.99
N ARG A 199 -5.14 10.15 -2.58
CA ARG A 199 -4.22 11.04 -1.84
C ARG A 199 -4.94 12.02 -0.94
N TRP A 200 -5.99 12.67 -1.47
CA TRP A 200 -6.84 13.54 -0.67
C TRP A 200 -7.45 12.76 0.50
N PHE A 201 -7.99 11.58 0.23
CA PHE A 201 -8.61 10.70 1.21
C PHE A 201 -7.62 10.31 2.34
N ALA A 202 -6.39 9.93 1.99
CA ALA A 202 -5.33 9.65 2.95
C ALA A 202 -5.01 10.89 3.81
N THR A 203 -4.97 12.09 3.21
CA THR A 203 -4.73 13.32 3.96
C THR A 203 -5.87 13.61 4.94
N GLU A 204 -7.11 13.48 4.51
CA GLU A 204 -8.28 13.81 5.32
C GLU A 204 -8.49 12.82 6.46
N TYR A 205 -8.56 11.53 6.15
CA TYR A 205 -8.91 10.49 7.12
C TYR A 205 -7.71 9.84 7.80
N GLY A 206 -6.53 9.87 7.20
CA GLY A 206 -5.32 9.31 7.78
C GLY A 206 -4.56 10.25 8.69
N PHE A 207 -4.50 11.53 8.33
CA PHE A 207 -3.69 12.49 9.08
C PHE A 207 -4.50 13.50 9.89
N ARG A 208 -5.62 14.02 9.37
CA ARG A 208 -6.41 15.02 10.09
C ARG A 208 -7.32 14.39 11.15
N CYS A 209 -7.93 13.24 10.86
CA CYS A 209 -8.86 12.60 11.81
C CYS A 209 -8.16 11.73 12.86
N ALA A 210 -6.87 11.43 12.71
CA ALA A 210 -6.07 10.62 13.64
C ALA A 210 -5.29 11.46 14.68
N GLY A 211 -5.48 12.79 14.72
CA GLY A 211 -4.80 13.74 15.59
C GLY A 211 -5.50 13.97 16.93
#